data_2360f489b408deccbdfda4faf2f888b4
#
_entry.id   2360f489b408deccbdfda4faf2f888b4
#
_cell.length_a   1.000
_cell.length_b   1.000
_cell.length_c   1.000
_cell.angle_alpha   90.00
_cell.angle_beta   90.00
_cell.angle_gamma   90.00
#
_symmetry.space_group_name_H-M   'P 1'
#
loop_
_entity.id
_entity.type
_entity.pdbx_description
1 polymer ?
#
loop_
_entity_poly.entity_id
_entity_poly.type
_entity_poly.pdbx_seq_one_letter_code
_entity_poly.pdbx_strand_id
1 'polypeptide(L)' 'GDVNVSELALSEELDGRTVSEADIRRRFGLNIIAVERNHQILTEITPDLVFRKDDIVVLLGKQEKIRQFERFLSLGK' A
#
# COMPACT_ATOMS: atom_id res chain seq x y z
N GLY A 1 2.47 -22.12 -0.84
CA GLY A 1 2.08 -20.99 -0.11
C GLY A 1 1.07 -20.11 -0.78
N ASP A 2 0.56 -19.24 -0.02
CA ASP A 2 -0.49 -18.32 -0.44
C ASP A 2 -0.01 -16.87 -0.43
N VAL A 3 1.30 -16.66 -0.48
CA VAL A 3 1.89 -15.32 -0.54
C VAL A 3 1.87 -14.84 -1.98
N ASN A 4 1.37 -13.65 -2.18
CA ASN A 4 1.20 -13.06 -3.51
C ASN A 4 1.82 -11.66 -3.57
N VAL A 5 2.12 -11.24 -4.78
CA VAL A 5 2.49 -9.86 -5.09
C VAL A 5 1.29 -9.24 -5.80
N SER A 6 0.88 -8.06 -5.35
CA SER A 6 -0.25 -7.35 -5.95
C SER A 6 0.07 -5.88 -6.13
N GLU A 7 -0.56 -5.28 -7.12
CA GLU A 7 -0.47 -3.85 -7.37
C GLU A 7 -1.84 -3.24 -7.13
N LEU A 8 -1.90 -2.24 -6.26
CA LEU A 8 -3.17 -1.58 -5.92
C LEU A 8 -3.00 -0.07 -5.99
N ALA A 9 -3.97 0.61 -6.58
CA ALA A 9 -4.00 2.05 -6.59
C ALA A 9 -4.51 2.57 -5.25
N LEU A 10 -3.80 3.50 -4.65
CA LEU A 10 -4.23 4.11 -3.41
C LEU A 10 -5.41 5.04 -3.66
N SER A 11 -6.30 5.09 -2.68
CA SER A 11 -7.46 5.97 -2.68
C SER A 11 -7.20 7.19 -1.78
N GLU A 12 -8.23 8.00 -1.61
CA GLU A 12 -8.16 9.17 -0.73
C GLU A 12 -7.87 8.79 0.71
N GLU A 13 -8.15 7.55 1.10
CA GLU A 13 -7.95 7.08 2.48
C GLU A 13 -6.50 7.26 2.95
N LEU A 14 -5.54 7.15 2.03
CA LEU A 14 -4.13 7.28 2.38
C LEU A 14 -3.46 8.50 1.77
N ASP A 15 -4.21 9.35 1.06
CA ASP A 15 -3.64 10.57 0.47
C ASP A 15 -3.10 11.47 1.57
N GLY A 16 -1.83 11.86 1.46
CA GLY A 16 -1.19 12.72 2.45
C GLY A 16 -0.68 12.03 3.70
N ARG A 17 -0.91 10.72 3.84
CA ARG A 17 -0.40 9.96 4.97
C ARG A 17 1.01 9.46 4.69
N THR A 18 1.85 9.44 5.73
CA THR A 18 3.18 8.82 5.58
C THR A 18 3.05 7.30 5.66
N VAL A 19 4.09 6.61 5.20
CA VAL A 19 4.17 5.14 5.35
C VAL A 19 4.00 4.76 6.82
N SER A 20 4.66 5.48 7.72
CA SER A 20 4.56 5.25 9.16
C SER A 20 3.13 5.40 9.67
N GLU A 21 2.44 6.47 9.26
CA GLU A 21 1.06 6.72 9.69
C GLU A 21 0.09 5.69 9.14
N ALA A 22 0.28 5.26 7.89
CA ALA A 22 -0.57 4.25 7.27
C ALA A 22 -0.42 2.90 7.95
N ASP A 23 0.77 2.58 8.42
CA ASP A 23 1.06 1.39 9.23
C ASP A 23 0.56 0.09 8.59
N ILE A 24 0.79 -0.04 7.29
CA ILE A 24 0.23 -1.13 6.48
C ILE A 24 0.74 -2.49 6.93
N ARG A 25 2.02 -2.55 7.32
CA ARG A 25 2.62 -3.81 7.78
C ARG A 25 1.96 -4.33 9.05
N ARG A 26 1.77 -3.46 10.05
CA ARG A 26 1.18 -3.87 11.32
C ARG A 26 -0.32 -4.13 11.18
N ARG A 27 -1.00 -3.27 10.44
CA ARG A 27 -2.47 -3.35 10.33
C ARG A 27 -2.92 -4.50 9.44
N PHE A 28 -2.19 -4.76 8.35
CA PHE A 28 -2.61 -5.71 7.32
C PHE A 28 -1.62 -6.84 7.09
N GLY A 29 -0.45 -6.80 7.71
CA GLY A 29 0.55 -7.83 7.49
C GLY A 29 1.14 -7.83 6.09
N LEU A 30 1.14 -6.68 5.41
CA LEU A 30 1.62 -6.55 4.04
C LEU A 30 2.92 -5.77 4.01
N ASN A 31 3.82 -6.17 3.12
CA ASN A 31 5.07 -5.45 2.89
C ASN A 31 4.95 -4.65 1.60
N ILE A 32 5.35 -3.38 1.65
CA ILE A 32 5.40 -2.54 0.46
C ILE A 32 6.76 -2.74 -0.19
N ILE A 33 6.75 -3.17 -1.44
CA ILE A 33 7.97 -3.42 -2.20
C ILE A 33 8.37 -2.18 -3.00
N ALA A 34 7.39 -1.48 -3.54
CA ALA A 34 7.61 -0.34 -4.42
C ALA A 34 6.37 0.53 -4.48
N VAL A 35 6.56 1.77 -4.89
CA VAL A 35 5.45 2.70 -5.17
C VAL A 35 5.71 3.29 -6.56
N GLU A 36 4.71 3.22 -7.43
CA GLU A 36 4.78 3.86 -8.73
C GLU A 36 3.99 5.16 -8.69
N ARG A 37 4.64 6.23 -9.12
CA ARG A 37 4.04 7.56 -9.17
C ARG A 37 4.54 8.26 -10.42
N ASN A 38 3.63 8.76 -11.25
CA ASN A 38 3.98 9.47 -12.48
C ASN A 38 4.95 8.67 -13.35
N HIS A 39 4.69 7.37 -13.48
CA HIS A 39 5.51 6.42 -14.27
C HIS A 39 6.93 6.23 -13.75
N GLN A 40 7.18 6.62 -12.50
CA GLN A 40 8.46 6.40 -11.83
C GLN A 40 8.27 5.39 -10.70
N ILE A 41 9.25 4.50 -10.56
CA ILE A 41 9.22 3.47 -9.52
C ILE A 41 10.10 3.91 -8.37
N LEU A 42 9.49 4.02 -7.18
CA LEU A 42 10.19 4.34 -5.95
C LEU A 42 10.39 3.03 -5.19
N THR A 43 11.63 2.69 -4.90
CA THR A 43 11.95 1.48 -4.16
C THR A 43 12.47 1.74 -2.75
N GLU A 44 12.84 2.97 -2.43
CA GLU A 44 13.20 3.35 -1.07
C GLU A 44 11.95 3.78 -0.32
N ILE A 45 11.34 2.81 0.37
CA ILE A 45 10.11 3.05 1.10
C ILE A 45 10.45 3.37 2.54
N THR A 46 10.68 4.66 2.81
CA THR A 46 11.04 5.13 4.15
C THR A 46 9.81 5.45 4.96
N PRO A 47 9.90 5.49 6.30
CA PRO A 47 8.73 5.79 7.14
C PRO A 47 8.10 7.16 6.87
N ASP A 48 8.88 8.11 6.39
CA ASP A 48 8.41 9.47 6.13
C ASP A 48 7.97 9.72 4.68
N LEU A 49 8.00 8.70 3.84
CA LEU A 49 7.47 8.81 2.49
C LEU A 49 5.98 9.11 2.57
N VAL A 50 5.53 10.15 1.88
CA VAL A 50 4.12 10.56 1.87
C VAL A 50 3.43 9.90 0.68
N PHE A 51 2.35 9.18 0.96
CA PHE A 51 1.50 8.59 -0.08
C PHE A 51 0.64 9.67 -0.74
N ARG A 52 0.29 9.43 -1.99
CA ARG A 52 -0.64 10.27 -2.74
C ARG A 52 -1.73 9.39 -3.34
N LYS A 53 -2.92 9.95 -3.45
CA LYS A 53 -4.00 9.30 -4.17
C LYS A 53 -3.51 8.91 -5.57
N ASP A 54 -3.92 7.73 -6.01
CA ASP A 54 -3.56 7.14 -7.31
C ASP A 54 -2.12 6.61 -7.41
N ASP A 55 -1.31 6.73 -6.35
CA ASP A 55 -0.06 5.97 -6.29
C ASP A 55 -0.40 4.49 -6.45
N ILE A 56 0.43 3.76 -7.20
CA ILE A 56 0.31 2.31 -7.29
C ILE A 56 1.29 1.71 -6.29
N VAL A 57 0.78 1.01 -5.28
CA VAL A 57 1.65 0.31 -4.34
C VAL A 57 1.79 -1.14 -4.76
N VAL A 58 3.02 -1.64 -4.74
CA VAL A 58 3.32 -3.04 -5.00
C VAL A 58 3.49 -3.71 -3.64
N LEU A 59 2.65 -4.69 -3.36
CA LEU A 59 2.53 -5.30 -2.04
C LEU A 59 2.85 -6.78 -2.10
N LEU A 60 3.48 -7.27 -1.04
CA LEU A 60 3.76 -8.69 -0.85
C LEU A 60 3.04 -9.15 0.42
N GLY A 61 2.24 -10.18 0.32
CA GLY A 61 1.57 -10.76 1.47
C GLY A 61 0.54 -11.80 1.08
N LYS A 62 -0.21 -12.26 2.07
CA LYS A 62 -1.25 -13.25 1.85
C LYS A 62 -2.44 -12.63 1.10
N GLN A 63 -3.04 -13.40 0.21
CA GLN A 63 -4.17 -12.92 -0.60
C GLN A 63 -5.30 -12.38 0.27
N GLU A 64 -5.60 -13.04 1.38
CA GLU A 64 -6.63 -12.59 2.30
C GLU A 64 -6.34 -11.19 2.85
N LYS A 65 -5.08 -10.91 3.17
CA LYS A 65 -4.67 -9.61 3.70
C LYS A 65 -4.71 -8.54 2.62
N ILE A 66 -4.35 -8.92 1.41
CA ILE A 66 -4.45 -8.01 0.26
C ILE A 66 -5.91 -7.60 0.06
N ARG A 67 -6.84 -8.55 0.16
CA ARG A 67 -8.28 -8.25 0.04
C ARG A 67 -8.76 -7.32 1.16
N GLN A 68 -8.28 -7.51 2.37
CA GLN A 68 -8.63 -6.63 3.49
C GLN A 68 -8.15 -5.20 3.25
N PHE A 69 -6.94 -5.06 2.75
CA PHE A 69 -6.39 -3.75 2.43
C PHE A 69 -7.16 -3.10 1.28
N GLU A 70 -7.49 -3.87 0.26
CA GLU A 70 -8.28 -3.40 -0.88
C GLU A 70 -9.64 -2.89 -0.41
N ARG A 71 -10.28 -3.61 0.50
CA ARG A 71 -11.55 -3.19 1.09
C ARG A 71 -11.40 -1.88 1.86
N PHE A 72 -10.32 -1.77 2.63
CA PHE A 72 -10.03 -0.53 3.35
C PHE A 72 -9.90 0.65 2.38
N LEU A 73 -9.19 0.46 1.28
CA LEU A 73 -9.03 1.52 0.28
C LEU A 73 -10.37 1.94 -0.33
N SER A 74 -11.28 0.98 -0.51
CA SER A 74 -12.60 1.26 -1.12
C SER A 74 -13.59 1.84 -0.14
N LEU A 75 -13.60 1.34 1.10
CA LEU A 75 -14.66 1.62 2.07
C LEU A 75 -14.20 2.43 3.28
N GLY A 76 -12.91 2.60 3.46
CA GLY A 76 -12.36 3.29 4.63
C GLY A 76 -12.47 2.50 5.91
N LYS A 77 -12.57 1.17 5.83
CA LYS A 77 -12.79 0.34 7.03
C LYS A 77 -11.76 -0.77 7.17
#